data_c03d7f751ff91feaae76ef5c4e8765d8
#
_entry.id   c03d7f751ff91feaae76ef5c4e8765d8
#
_cell.length_a   1.000
_cell.length_b   1.000
_cell.length_c   1.000
_cell.angle_alpha   90.00
_cell.angle_beta   90.00
_cell.angle_gamma   90.00
#
_symmetry.space_group_name_H-M   'P 1'
#
loop_
_entity.id
_entity.type
_entity.pdbx_description
1 polymer ?
#
loop_
_entity_poly.entity_id
_entity_poly.type
_entity_poly.pdbx_seq_one_letter_code
_entity_poly.pdbx_strand_id
1 'polypeptide(L)'
;MSCSASPAWAALAAHYQDDMAHFNLAQAFASNPQRLAQHSQQAPHVYADLSKNFCTTQTESLLQALAHDCGWQARRDAMLAGEPINTTEGRAAMHWLLRMPRDGGQLRQHPVVQAWPQAQWDTLAAAHDTLNAMLALAEQVRADRQITDIVNIGIGGSHLGPEVVVQGLEDWVDAGKRFHFVSNVDGHELGHVLRQVRPESTLFLIASKSFTTAETMLNAHSAREWFLRQGGCAQPSAAVSIAQHFVALTTNVAAAQAFGITRCLEFSDWVGGRFRCGRPLACRLPLPLGRSSFATCWPGRTPWMPTFSMPPLGTICRCAWRCWTFGTAIFATWAAAALPPTAMACGAWRRICSSWRWRATASASPTQASA
;
A
#
# COMPACT_ATOMS: atom_id res chain seq x y z
N MET A 1 -12.10 -17.91 19.42
CA MET A 1 -12.18 -17.19 20.70
C MET A 1 -11.94 -15.71 20.41
N SER A 2 -12.69 -14.79 21.03
CA SER A 2 -12.39 -13.35 20.89
C SER A 2 -11.09 -13.05 21.63
N CYS A 3 -10.18 -12.25 21.04
CA CYS A 3 -8.94 -11.85 21.69
C CYS A 3 -9.18 -11.16 23.04
N SER A 4 -10.29 -10.44 23.19
CA SER A 4 -10.70 -9.81 24.45
C SER A 4 -11.12 -10.78 25.56
N ALA A 5 -11.33 -12.05 25.26
CA ALA A 5 -11.63 -13.10 26.22
C ALA A 5 -10.41 -13.93 26.61
N SER A 6 -9.22 -13.59 26.12
CA SER A 6 -7.99 -14.33 26.43
C SER A 6 -7.41 -13.92 27.80
N PRO A 7 -6.71 -14.83 28.47
CA PRO A 7 -5.98 -14.51 29.71
C PRO A 7 -4.96 -13.36 29.51
N ALA A 8 -4.28 -13.33 28.36
CA ALA A 8 -3.32 -12.28 28.06
C ALA A 8 -3.98 -10.88 27.93
N TRP A 9 -5.22 -10.82 27.45
CA TRP A 9 -5.98 -9.56 27.47
C TRP A 9 -6.28 -9.09 28.89
N ALA A 10 -6.73 -9.99 29.76
CA ALA A 10 -7.01 -9.67 31.16
C ALA A 10 -5.75 -9.18 31.88
N ALA A 11 -4.62 -9.87 31.67
CA ALA A 11 -3.33 -9.47 32.24
C ALA A 11 -2.87 -8.10 31.73
N LEU A 12 -3.05 -7.81 30.44
CA LEU A 12 -2.73 -6.50 29.86
C LEU A 12 -3.63 -5.39 30.43
N ALA A 13 -4.91 -5.68 30.67
CA ALA A 13 -5.84 -4.74 31.28
C ALA A 13 -5.47 -4.43 32.73
N ALA A 14 -5.11 -5.46 33.53
CA ALA A 14 -4.62 -5.29 34.90
C ALA A 14 -3.33 -4.47 34.91
N HIS A 15 -2.33 -4.81 34.09
CA HIS A 15 -1.10 -4.06 33.97
C HIS A 15 -1.32 -2.57 33.61
N TYR A 16 -2.33 -2.28 32.76
CA TYR A 16 -2.69 -0.90 32.48
C TYR A 16 -3.21 -0.18 33.74
N GLN A 17 -4.09 -0.79 34.50
CA GLN A 17 -4.67 -0.18 35.70
C GLN A 17 -3.63 0.01 36.81
N ASP A 18 -2.78 -0.98 37.03
CA ASP A 18 -1.85 -1.02 38.15
C ASP A 18 -0.60 -0.15 37.88
N ASP A 19 -0.03 -0.22 36.68
CA ASP A 19 1.27 0.35 36.36
C ASP A 19 1.19 1.51 35.35
N MET A 20 0.37 1.37 34.29
CA MET A 20 0.44 2.25 33.14
C MET A 20 -0.52 3.44 33.21
N ALA A 21 -1.54 3.39 34.08
CA ALA A 21 -2.49 4.50 34.24
C ALA A 21 -1.79 5.79 34.72
N HIS A 22 -0.73 5.63 35.50
CA HIS A 22 0.08 6.73 36.04
C HIS A 22 1.49 6.80 35.44
N PHE A 23 1.73 6.12 34.33
CA PHE A 23 3.04 6.09 33.68
C PHE A 23 3.51 7.48 33.29
N ASN A 24 4.70 7.84 33.75
CA ASN A 24 5.35 9.10 33.45
C ASN A 24 6.57 8.86 32.55
N LEU A 25 6.53 9.38 31.34
CA LEU A 25 7.56 9.18 30.34
C LEU A 25 8.89 9.82 30.72
N ALA A 26 8.87 11.02 31.31
CA ALA A 26 10.10 11.70 31.77
C ALA A 26 10.79 10.89 32.86
N GLN A 27 10.02 10.35 33.81
CA GLN A 27 10.53 9.51 34.88
C GLN A 27 11.08 8.18 34.33
N ALA A 28 10.43 7.59 33.34
CA ALA A 28 10.90 6.37 32.68
C ALA A 28 12.25 6.57 31.97
N PHE A 29 12.52 7.75 31.40
CA PHE A 29 13.84 8.09 30.86
C PHE A 29 14.87 8.36 31.97
N ALA A 30 14.48 9.06 33.02
CA ALA A 30 15.37 9.38 34.14
C ALA A 30 15.84 8.13 34.89
N SER A 31 14.91 7.15 35.06
CA SER A 31 15.21 5.87 35.77
C SER A 31 15.89 4.83 34.89
N ASN A 32 15.86 4.97 33.59
CA ASN A 32 16.43 4.00 32.64
C ASN A 32 17.18 4.68 31.49
N PRO A 33 18.49 4.97 31.66
CA PRO A 33 19.31 5.56 30.59
C PRO A 33 19.37 4.71 29.30
N GLN A 34 19.15 3.40 29.42
CA GLN A 34 19.14 2.48 28.28
C GLN A 34 17.79 2.39 27.55
N ARG A 35 16.79 3.17 27.98
CA ARG A 35 15.44 3.10 27.43
C ARG A 35 15.40 3.27 25.92
N LEU A 36 16.17 4.21 25.37
CA LEU A 36 16.26 4.42 23.93
C LEU A 36 16.73 3.13 23.22
N ALA A 37 17.83 2.55 23.69
CA ALA A 37 18.39 1.33 23.07
C ALA A 37 17.45 0.13 23.20
N GLN A 38 16.77 -0.03 24.35
CA GLN A 38 15.85 -1.13 24.61
C GLN A 38 14.57 -1.06 23.78
N HIS A 39 14.09 0.16 23.51
CA HIS A 39 12.85 0.40 22.75
C HIS A 39 13.08 0.88 21.32
N SER A 40 14.31 0.82 20.82
CA SER A 40 14.62 1.11 19.42
C SER A 40 14.95 -0.15 18.65
N GLN A 41 14.65 -0.13 17.35
CA GLN A 41 14.94 -1.25 16.47
C GLN A 41 15.34 -0.79 15.09
N GLN A 42 16.25 -1.55 14.51
CA GLN A 42 16.62 -1.41 13.11
C GLN A 42 16.07 -2.56 12.29
N ALA A 43 15.40 -2.20 11.22
CA ALA A 43 14.96 -3.11 10.18
C ALA A 43 15.54 -2.59 8.84
N PRO A 44 15.51 -3.37 7.76
CA PRO A 44 16.02 -2.91 6.46
C PRO A 44 15.41 -1.56 6.07
N HIS A 45 16.26 -0.55 5.91
CA HIS A 45 15.91 0.84 5.55
C HIS A 45 14.98 1.59 6.54
N VAL A 46 14.77 1.06 7.75
CA VAL A 46 13.92 1.72 8.77
C VAL A 46 14.57 1.60 10.13
N TYR A 47 14.67 2.71 10.83
CA TYR A 47 14.95 2.79 12.26
C TYR A 47 13.67 3.20 12.99
N ALA A 48 13.24 2.40 13.95
CA ALA A 48 12.05 2.67 14.75
C ALA A 48 12.45 2.98 16.20
N ASP A 49 12.24 4.22 16.63
CA ASP A 49 12.35 4.64 18.02
C ASP A 49 10.97 4.62 18.68
N LEU A 50 10.74 3.63 19.53
CA LEU A 50 9.51 3.48 20.31
C LEU A 50 9.71 3.89 21.79
N SER A 51 10.87 4.42 22.14
CA SER A 51 11.20 4.82 23.51
C SER A 51 10.25 5.85 24.11
N LYS A 52 9.60 6.66 23.23
CA LYS A 52 8.64 7.70 23.62
C LYS A 52 7.20 7.20 23.73
N ASN A 53 6.97 5.91 23.49
CA ASN A 53 5.64 5.34 23.70
C ASN A 53 5.42 4.98 25.16
N PHE A 54 4.17 4.99 25.60
CA PHE A 54 3.77 4.48 26.92
C PHE A 54 3.86 2.94 26.92
N CYS A 55 5.06 2.46 27.14
CA CYS A 55 5.40 1.05 27.04
C CYS A 55 6.58 0.73 27.97
N THR A 56 6.47 -0.37 28.68
CA THR A 56 7.56 -0.99 29.46
C THR A 56 7.91 -2.34 28.85
N THR A 57 8.99 -2.96 29.31
CA THR A 57 9.35 -4.34 28.93
C THR A 57 8.21 -5.34 29.27
N GLN A 58 7.53 -5.12 30.38
CA GLN A 58 6.36 -5.91 30.78
C GLN A 58 5.20 -5.72 29.80
N THR A 59 4.91 -4.48 29.40
CA THR A 59 3.92 -4.18 28.37
C THR A 59 4.20 -4.94 27.07
N GLU A 60 5.47 -4.94 26.64
CA GLU A 60 5.88 -5.67 25.43
C GLU A 60 5.66 -7.18 25.56
N SER A 61 6.01 -7.76 26.71
CA SER A 61 5.82 -9.19 26.97
C SER A 61 4.33 -9.58 26.96
N LEU A 62 3.47 -8.77 27.58
CA LEU A 62 2.02 -9.00 27.61
C LEU A 62 1.38 -8.86 26.22
N LEU A 63 1.85 -7.91 25.42
CA LEU A 63 1.39 -7.76 24.04
C LEU A 63 1.81 -8.94 23.16
N GLN A 64 3.00 -9.52 23.42
CA GLN A 64 3.44 -10.73 22.73
C GLN A 64 2.58 -11.94 23.12
N ALA A 65 2.26 -12.09 24.41
CA ALA A 65 1.37 -13.14 24.89
C ALA A 65 -0.03 -12.99 24.25
N LEU A 66 -0.56 -11.78 24.18
CA LEU A 66 -1.83 -11.51 23.52
C LEU A 66 -1.80 -11.89 22.03
N ALA A 67 -0.75 -11.54 21.31
CA ALA A 67 -0.61 -11.91 19.91
C ALA A 67 -0.59 -13.43 19.73
N HIS A 68 0.09 -14.14 20.63
CA HIS A 68 0.10 -15.61 20.65
C HIS A 68 -1.30 -16.19 20.90
N ASP A 69 -1.99 -15.72 21.92
CA ASP A 69 -3.36 -16.16 22.27
C ASP A 69 -4.35 -15.89 21.13
N CYS A 70 -4.14 -14.83 20.36
CA CYS A 70 -4.94 -14.50 19.18
C CYS A 70 -4.57 -15.35 17.94
N GLY A 71 -3.60 -16.28 18.04
CA GLY A 71 -3.23 -17.21 16.97
C GLY A 71 -2.61 -16.53 15.74
N TRP A 72 -1.83 -15.47 15.94
CA TRP A 72 -1.26 -14.68 14.82
C TRP A 72 -0.40 -15.54 13.88
N GLN A 73 0.32 -16.55 14.40
CA GLN A 73 1.16 -17.43 13.61
C GLN A 73 0.34 -18.23 12.60
N ALA A 74 -0.74 -18.88 13.09
CA ALA A 74 -1.63 -19.65 12.22
C ALA A 74 -2.27 -18.76 11.14
N ARG A 75 -2.64 -17.52 11.49
CA ARG A 75 -3.16 -16.56 10.51
C ARG A 75 -2.11 -16.10 9.50
N ARG A 76 -0.85 -15.93 9.93
CA ARG A 76 0.26 -15.65 9.02
C ARG A 76 0.47 -16.81 8.04
N ASP A 77 0.48 -18.03 8.55
CA ASP A 77 0.73 -19.22 7.74
C ASP A 77 -0.43 -19.47 6.76
N ALA A 78 -1.67 -19.27 7.18
CA ALA A 78 -2.84 -19.24 6.30
C ALA A 78 -2.74 -18.16 5.21
N MET A 79 -2.25 -16.96 5.56
CA MET A 79 -1.99 -15.89 4.58
C MET A 79 -0.92 -16.31 3.56
N LEU A 80 0.16 -16.93 4.02
CA LEU A 80 1.23 -17.44 3.14
C LEU A 80 0.77 -18.63 2.29
N ALA A 81 -0.18 -19.44 2.79
CA ALA A 81 -0.81 -20.52 2.04
C ALA A 81 -1.79 -20.00 0.98
N GLY A 82 -2.15 -18.73 0.99
CA GLY A 82 -3.14 -18.14 0.07
C GLY A 82 -4.58 -18.44 0.47
N GLU A 83 -4.84 -18.78 1.72
CA GLU A 83 -6.19 -18.99 2.23
C GLU A 83 -7.00 -17.69 2.27
N PRO A 84 -8.34 -17.74 2.21
CA PRO A 84 -9.21 -16.56 2.21
C PRO A 84 -9.32 -15.94 3.60
N ILE A 85 -8.20 -15.44 4.14
CA ILE A 85 -8.11 -14.84 5.49
C ILE A 85 -8.85 -13.49 5.61
N ASN A 86 -9.16 -12.84 4.51
CA ASN A 86 -10.06 -11.69 4.49
C ASN A 86 -11.51 -12.17 4.55
N THR A 87 -11.99 -12.38 5.77
CA THR A 87 -13.33 -12.95 6.04
C THR A 87 -14.46 -12.02 5.61
N THR A 88 -14.22 -10.71 5.51
CA THR A 88 -15.22 -9.72 5.11
C THR A 88 -15.58 -9.84 3.62
N GLU A 89 -14.60 -10.13 2.78
CA GLU A 89 -14.78 -10.27 1.33
C GLU A 89 -14.63 -11.72 0.84
N GLY A 90 -14.33 -12.67 1.72
CA GLY A 90 -14.09 -14.08 1.37
C GLY A 90 -12.88 -14.28 0.45
N ARG A 91 -11.81 -13.50 0.62
CA ARG A 91 -10.67 -13.48 -0.31
C ARG A 91 -9.34 -13.76 0.39
N ALA A 92 -8.40 -14.28 -0.38
CA ALA A 92 -7.00 -14.33 0.03
C ALA A 92 -6.41 -12.90 0.15
N ALA A 93 -5.39 -12.74 0.99
CA ALA A 93 -4.63 -11.50 1.17
C ALA A 93 -3.17 -11.74 0.78
N MET A 94 -2.89 -11.75 -0.51
CA MET A 94 -1.58 -12.14 -1.07
C MET A 94 -0.74 -10.96 -1.56
N HIS A 95 -1.00 -9.74 -1.08
CA HIS A 95 -0.28 -8.52 -1.48
C HIS A 95 1.25 -8.64 -1.31
N TRP A 96 1.72 -9.53 -0.47
CA TRP A 96 3.13 -9.84 -0.24
C TRP A 96 3.80 -10.52 -1.44
N LEU A 97 3.04 -11.27 -2.30
CA LEU A 97 3.55 -11.85 -3.56
C LEU A 97 4.17 -10.80 -4.48
N LEU A 98 3.67 -9.57 -4.44
CA LEU A 98 4.20 -8.47 -5.26
C LEU A 98 5.64 -8.07 -4.91
N ARG A 99 6.16 -8.56 -3.79
CA ARG A 99 7.53 -8.30 -3.31
C ARG A 99 8.41 -9.53 -3.43
N MET A 100 7.80 -10.67 -3.69
CA MET A 100 8.50 -11.95 -3.81
C MET A 100 9.18 -12.02 -5.18
N PRO A 101 10.45 -12.41 -5.26
CA PRO A 101 11.10 -12.71 -6.53
C PRO A 101 10.38 -13.84 -7.28
N ARG A 102 10.48 -13.87 -8.60
CA ARG A 102 9.80 -14.86 -9.44
C ARG A 102 10.15 -16.32 -9.08
N ASP A 103 11.38 -16.54 -8.63
CA ASP A 103 11.90 -17.85 -8.16
C ASP A 103 11.52 -18.18 -6.71
N GLY A 104 10.81 -17.29 -6.03
CA GLY A 104 10.44 -17.43 -4.63
C GLY A 104 11.45 -16.87 -3.64
N GLY A 105 12.68 -16.65 -4.04
CA GLY A 105 13.75 -16.12 -3.20
C GLY A 105 13.90 -16.86 -1.86
N GLN A 106 14.20 -16.12 -0.80
CA GLN A 106 14.36 -16.72 0.54
C GLN A 106 13.07 -17.34 1.10
N LEU A 107 11.89 -16.83 0.71
CA LEU A 107 10.61 -17.40 1.14
C LEU A 107 10.37 -18.81 0.63
N ARG A 108 11.05 -19.23 -0.44
CA ARG A 108 10.96 -20.60 -0.93
C ARG A 108 11.41 -21.64 0.11
N GLN A 109 12.20 -21.22 1.09
CA GLN A 109 12.64 -22.09 2.19
C GLN A 109 11.61 -22.19 3.33
N HIS A 110 10.58 -21.36 3.35
CA HIS A 110 9.53 -21.41 4.35
C HIS A 110 8.65 -22.65 4.15
N PRO A 111 8.38 -23.47 5.20
CA PRO A 111 7.64 -24.74 5.06
C PRO A 111 6.29 -24.58 4.33
N VAL A 112 5.54 -23.53 4.62
CA VAL A 112 4.25 -23.26 3.96
C VAL A 112 4.44 -23.01 2.46
N VAL A 113 5.49 -22.28 2.06
CA VAL A 113 5.79 -21.97 0.65
C VAL A 113 6.33 -23.20 -0.09
N GLN A 114 7.10 -24.06 0.61
CA GLN A 114 7.53 -25.34 0.06
C GLN A 114 6.34 -26.26 -0.27
N ALA A 115 5.29 -26.17 0.53
CA ALA A 115 4.06 -26.96 0.35
C ALA A 115 3.08 -26.34 -0.68
N TRP A 116 3.45 -25.25 -1.36
CA TRP A 116 2.56 -24.62 -2.34
C TRP A 116 2.23 -25.54 -3.49
N PRO A 117 0.94 -25.64 -3.85
CA PRO A 117 0.54 -26.25 -5.10
C PRO A 117 1.01 -25.39 -6.30
N GLN A 118 1.08 -25.99 -7.48
CA GLN A 118 1.49 -25.29 -8.70
C GLN A 118 0.67 -24.02 -8.96
N ALA A 119 -0.61 -24.02 -8.67
CA ALA A 119 -1.48 -22.85 -8.83
C ALA A 119 -1.01 -21.59 -8.08
N GLN A 120 -0.31 -21.73 -6.93
CA GLN A 120 0.26 -20.59 -6.21
C GLN A 120 1.49 -20.05 -6.94
N TRP A 121 2.33 -20.92 -7.50
CA TRP A 121 3.46 -20.53 -8.34
C TRP A 121 2.99 -19.85 -9.62
N ASP A 122 1.92 -20.33 -10.23
CA ASP A 122 1.28 -19.72 -11.42
C ASP A 122 0.74 -18.31 -11.06
N THR A 123 0.18 -18.14 -9.87
CA THR A 123 -0.26 -16.83 -9.37
C THR A 123 0.91 -15.85 -9.21
N LEU A 124 2.06 -16.33 -8.69
CA LEU A 124 3.27 -15.52 -8.60
C LEU A 124 3.80 -15.14 -10.00
N ALA A 125 3.82 -16.10 -10.92
CA ALA A 125 4.25 -15.88 -12.30
C ALA A 125 3.36 -14.83 -12.98
N ALA A 126 2.04 -14.97 -12.89
CA ALA A 126 1.08 -14.01 -13.45
C ALA A 126 1.24 -12.60 -12.87
N ALA A 127 1.56 -12.48 -11.57
CA ALA A 127 1.85 -11.19 -10.97
C ALA A 127 3.09 -10.52 -11.58
N HIS A 128 4.13 -11.28 -11.88
CA HIS A 128 5.34 -10.78 -12.56
C HIS A 128 5.08 -10.44 -14.03
N ASP A 129 4.28 -11.23 -14.73
CA ASP A 129 3.95 -10.98 -16.13
C ASP A 129 3.12 -9.69 -16.26
N THR A 130 2.17 -9.47 -15.36
CA THR A 130 1.43 -8.20 -15.26
C THR A 130 2.36 -7.02 -14.95
N LEU A 131 3.34 -7.19 -14.06
CA LEU A 131 4.35 -6.16 -13.78
C LEU A 131 5.16 -5.82 -15.04
N ASN A 132 5.59 -6.81 -15.79
CA ASN A 132 6.34 -6.60 -17.03
C ASN A 132 5.50 -5.88 -18.10
N ALA A 133 4.23 -6.25 -18.27
CA ALA A 133 3.31 -5.56 -19.18
C ALA A 133 3.12 -4.09 -18.78
N MET A 134 2.99 -3.82 -17.48
CA MET A 134 2.91 -2.48 -16.93
C MET A 134 4.17 -1.65 -17.24
N LEU A 135 5.34 -2.23 -17.04
CA LEU A 135 6.62 -1.56 -17.30
C LEU A 135 6.80 -1.28 -18.80
N ALA A 136 6.42 -2.22 -19.66
CA ALA A 136 6.46 -2.04 -21.11
C ALA A 136 5.54 -0.89 -21.57
N LEU A 137 4.31 -0.83 -21.05
CA LEU A 137 3.39 0.28 -21.33
C LEU A 137 3.98 1.62 -20.86
N ALA A 138 4.57 1.64 -19.68
CA ALA A 138 5.17 2.87 -19.14
C ALA A 138 6.32 3.36 -20.02
N GLU A 139 7.17 2.46 -20.53
CA GLU A 139 8.25 2.83 -21.45
C GLU A 139 7.74 3.33 -22.80
N GLN A 140 6.70 2.69 -23.35
CA GLN A 140 6.04 3.15 -24.58
C GLN A 140 5.50 4.58 -24.43
N VAL A 141 4.76 4.86 -23.34
CA VAL A 141 4.20 6.20 -23.09
C VAL A 141 5.30 7.23 -22.83
N ARG A 142 6.38 6.85 -22.16
CA ARG A 142 7.54 7.76 -21.95
C ARG A 142 8.25 8.10 -23.26
N ALA A 143 8.42 7.13 -24.14
CA ALA A 143 9.04 7.32 -25.44
C ALA A 143 8.16 8.12 -26.43
N ASP A 144 6.86 8.07 -26.22
CA ASP A 144 5.89 8.83 -27.06
C ASP A 144 5.94 10.32 -26.70
N ARG A 145 6.53 11.10 -27.59
CA ARG A 145 6.65 12.56 -27.43
C ARG A 145 5.33 13.31 -27.67
N GLN A 146 4.34 12.66 -28.26
CA GLN A 146 3.03 13.28 -28.49
C GLN A 146 2.24 13.34 -27.19
N ILE A 147 2.34 12.32 -26.34
CA ILE A 147 1.67 12.29 -25.04
C ILE A 147 2.47 13.10 -24.02
N THR A 148 1.95 14.24 -23.62
CA THR A 148 2.55 15.14 -22.63
C THR A 148 1.81 15.14 -21.30
N ASP A 149 0.54 14.78 -21.29
CA ASP A 149 -0.33 14.81 -20.10
C ASP A 149 -0.87 13.44 -19.76
N ILE A 150 -0.74 13.06 -18.51
CA ILE A 150 -1.28 11.81 -17.98
C ILE A 150 -2.30 12.15 -16.88
N VAL A 151 -3.57 11.87 -17.16
CA VAL A 151 -4.68 12.12 -16.23
C VAL A 151 -5.10 10.82 -15.55
N ASN A 152 -4.91 10.77 -14.25
CA ASN A 152 -5.35 9.65 -13.44
C ASN A 152 -6.74 9.89 -12.86
N ILE A 153 -7.70 9.05 -13.19
CA ILE A 153 -9.04 9.07 -12.62
C ILE A 153 -9.23 7.85 -11.72
N GLY A 154 -9.38 8.08 -10.42
CA GLY A 154 -9.55 7.01 -9.44
C GLY A 154 -9.62 7.54 -8.02
N ILE A 155 -10.21 6.79 -7.09
CA ILE A 155 -10.46 7.22 -5.71
C ILE A 155 -9.70 6.35 -4.69
N GLY A 156 -9.42 6.89 -3.53
CA GLY A 156 -8.81 6.20 -2.40
C GLY A 156 -7.42 5.61 -2.76
N GLY A 157 -7.25 4.29 -2.65
CA GLY A 157 -6.00 3.62 -2.99
C GLY A 157 -5.60 3.71 -4.47
N SER A 158 -6.52 4.10 -5.34
CA SER A 158 -6.27 4.36 -6.75
C SER A 158 -5.89 5.82 -7.03
N HIS A 159 -5.80 6.66 -6.02
CA HIS A 159 -5.43 8.07 -6.10
C HIS A 159 -4.27 8.41 -5.18
N LEU A 160 -4.46 8.31 -3.87
CA LEU A 160 -3.53 8.85 -2.85
C LEU A 160 -2.12 8.27 -2.94
N GLY A 161 -2.00 6.95 -3.14
CA GLY A 161 -0.69 6.32 -3.20
C GLY A 161 0.16 6.81 -4.38
N PRO A 162 -0.36 6.74 -5.62
CA PRO A 162 0.31 7.28 -6.80
C PRO A 162 0.62 8.77 -6.71
N GLU A 163 -0.31 9.58 -6.23
CA GLU A 163 -0.12 11.02 -6.08
C GLU A 163 1.02 11.34 -5.13
N VAL A 164 1.03 10.75 -3.91
CA VAL A 164 2.09 10.97 -2.92
C VAL A 164 3.47 10.60 -3.48
N VAL A 165 3.57 9.53 -4.27
CA VAL A 165 4.86 9.13 -4.84
C VAL A 165 5.29 10.07 -5.96
N VAL A 166 4.37 10.51 -6.84
CA VAL A 166 4.71 11.47 -7.91
C VAL A 166 5.15 12.80 -7.31
N GLN A 167 4.42 13.31 -6.32
CA GLN A 167 4.78 14.56 -5.63
C GLN A 167 6.07 14.43 -4.81
N GLY A 168 6.23 13.32 -4.09
CA GLY A 168 7.42 13.07 -3.25
C GLY A 168 8.71 12.79 -4.03
N LEU A 169 8.59 12.50 -5.33
CA LEU A 169 9.71 12.24 -6.23
C LEU A 169 9.70 13.21 -7.43
N GLU A 170 9.17 14.41 -7.25
CA GLU A 170 9.01 15.41 -8.31
C GLU A 170 10.31 15.70 -9.05
N ASP A 171 11.44 15.79 -8.33
CA ASP A 171 12.77 16.03 -8.91
C ASP A 171 13.24 14.90 -9.86
N TRP A 172 12.61 13.74 -9.80
CA TRP A 172 12.95 12.55 -10.60
C TRP A 172 11.93 12.28 -11.71
N VAL A 173 10.88 13.07 -11.75
CA VAL A 173 9.83 12.96 -12.78
C VAL A 173 10.37 13.46 -14.13
N ASP A 174 9.99 12.77 -15.19
CA ASP A 174 10.32 13.18 -16.56
C ASP A 174 9.73 14.56 -16.87
N ALA A 175 10.60 15.55 -17.11
CA ALA A 175 10.19 16.94 -17.36
C ALA A 175 9.27 17.11 -18.59
N GLY A 176 9.24 16.14 -19.51
CA GLY A 176 8.35 16.13 -20.67
C GLY A 176 6.93 15.63 -20.38
N LYS A 177 6.62 15.21 -19.16
CA LYS A 177 5.33 14.62 -18.76
C LYS A 177 4.72 15.35 -17.58
N ARG A 178 3.45 15.70 -17.66
CA ARG A 178 2.66 16.30 -16.58
C ARG A 178 1.65 15.29 -16.06
N PHE A 179 1.52 15.19 -14.75
CA PHE A 179 0.64 14.24 -14.10
C PHE A 179 -0.48 14.97 -13.37
N HIS A 180 -1.71 14.59 -13.69
CA HIS A 180 -2.92 15.15 -13.12
C HIS A 180 -3.68 14.04 -12.40
N PHE A 181 -4.24 14.37 -11.25
CA PHE A 181 -5.00 13.41 -10.42
C PHE A 181 -6.42 13.94 -10.23
N VAL A 182 -7.40 13.09 -10.54
CA VAL A 182 -8.83 13.38 -10.38
C VAL A 182 -9.45 12.27 -9.53
N SER A 183 -9.97 12.64 -8.36
CA SER A 183 -10.53 11.70 -7.41
C SER A 183 -11.94 12.05 -6.98
N ASN A 184 -12.23 13.33 -6.84
CA ASN A 184 -13.53 13.78 -6.36
C ASN A 184 -14.56 13.78 -7.50
N VAL A 185 -15.81 13.58 -7.13
CA VAL A 185 -16.96 13.71 -8.05
C VAL A 185 -17.27 15.17 -8.38
N ASP A 186 -16.65 16.10 -7.67
CA ASP A 186 -16.80 17.55 -7.94
C ASP A 186 -16.31 17.87 -9.35
N GLY A 187 -17.23 18.38 -10.18
CA GLY A 187 -16.93 18.76 -11.56
C GLY A 187 -15.87 19.86 -11.72
N HIS A 188 -15.56 20.63 -10.66
CA HIS A 188 -14.50 21.62 -10.69
C HIS A 188 -13.10 20.96 -10.78
N GLU A 189 -12.87 19.84 -10.09
CA GLU A 189 -11.59 19.14 -10.14
C GLU A 189 -11.29 18.64 -11.56
N LEU A 190 -12.19 17.86 -12.14
CA LEU A 190 -12.04 17.37 -13.50
C LEU A 190 -12.01 18.55 -14.52
N GLY A 191 -12.93 19.50 -14.38
CA GLY A 191 -13.02 20.66 -15.25
C GLY A 191 -11.74 21.53 -15.22
N HIS A 192 -11.08 21.65 -14.06
CA HIS A 192 -9.81 22.34 -13.95
C HIS A 192 -8.71 21.63 -14.76
N VAL A 193 -8.60 20.31 -14.64
CA VAL A 193 -7.63 19.50 -15.39
C VAL A 193 -7.91 19.59 -16.89
N LEU A 194 -9.17 19.42 -17.32
CA LEU A 194 -9.54 19.42 -18.75
C LEU A 194 -9.27 20.74 -19.45
N ARG A 195 -9.21 21.87 -18.73
CA ARG A 195 -8.80 23.17 -19.30
C ARG A 195 -7.30 23.29 -19.54
N GLN A 196 -6.47 22.44 -18.91
CA GLN A 196 -5.02 22.50 -19.01
C GLN A 196 -4.43 21.51 -20.01
N VAL A 197 -5.22 20.55 -20.46
CA VAL A 197 -4.77 19.46 -21.33
C VAL A 197 -5.44 19.52 -22.70
N ARG A 198 -4.82 18.86 -23.67
CA ARG A 198 -5.34 18.72 -25.03
C ARG A 198 -5.65 17.27 -25.33
N PRO A 199 -6.77 16.93 -26.00
CA PRO A 199 -7.14 15.54 -26.28
C PRO A 199 -6.02 14.74 -26.95
N GLU A 200 -5.40 15.31 -27.98
CA GLU A 200 -4.39 14.65 -28.80
C GLU A 200 -3.08 14.34 -28.05
N SER A 201 -2.83 15.02 -26.94
CA SER A 201 -1.61 14.83 -26.14
C SER A 201 -1.86 14.25 -24.74
N THR A 202 -3.08 13.81 -24.48
CA THR A 202 -3.48 13.31 -23.15
C THR A 202 -3.72 11.83 -23.14
N LEU A 203 -3.18 11.15 -22.11
CA LEU A 203 -3.48 9.77 -21.76
C LEU A 203 -4.29 9.72 -20.46
N PHE A 204 -5.46 9.09 -20.51
CA PHE A 204 -6.32 8.88 -19.35
C PHE A 204 -6.10 7.49 -18.76
N LEU A 205 -5.84 7.40 -17.47
CA LEU A 205 -5.72 6.16 -16.70
C LEU A 205 -6.96 5.99 -15.82
N ILE A 206 -7.88 5.10 -16.20
CA ILE A 206 -9.11 4.85 -15.44
C ILE A 206 -8.86 3.72 -14.45
N ALA A 207 -8.82 4.06 -13.18
CA ALA A 207 -8.40 3.12 -12.12
C ALA A 207 -9.56 2.78 -11.18
N SER A 208 -10.25 1.71 -11.48
CA SER A 208 -11.30 1.16 -10.64
C SER A 208 -11.25 -0.36 -10.63
N LYS A 209 -11.22 -0.98 -9.45
CA LYS A 209 -11.13 -2.44 -9.32
C LYS A 209 -12.29 -3.11 -10.06
N SER A 210 -13.52 -2.72 -9.76
CA SER A 210 -14.75 -3.29 -10.33
C SER A 210 -15.17 -2.65 -11.64
N PHE A 211 -14.57 -1.51 -11.99
CA PHE A 211 -15.01 -0.62 -13.07
C PHE A 211 -16.47 -0.13 -12.91
N THR A 212 -16.90 -0.03 -11.62
CA THR A 212 -18.27 0.37 -11.24
C THR A 212 -18.29 1.43 -10.13
N THR A 213 -17.12 1.89 -9.65
CA THR A 213 -17.05 2.93 -8.62
C THR A 213 -17.68 4.21 -9.16
N ALA A 214 -18.78 4.66 -8.53
CA ALA A 214 -19.64 5.71 -9.08
C ALA A 214 -18.88 6.99 -9.43
N GLU A 215 -18.05 7.51 -8.51
CA GLU A 215 -17.29 8.74 -8.69
C GLU A 215 -16.24 8.59 -9.81
N THR A 216 -15.54 7.45 -9.85
CA THR A 216 -14.56 7.18 -10.89
C THR A 216 -15.22 7.08 -12.26
N MET A 217 -16.34 6.39 -12.35
CA MET A 217 -17.02 6.19 -13.63
C MET A 217 -17.68 7.48 -14.12
N LEU A 218 -18.24 8.30 -13.23
CA LEU A 218 -18.79 9.60 -13.61
C LEU A 218 -17.71 10.50 -14.21
N ASN A 219 -16.56 10.62 -13.56
CA ASN A 219 -15.43 11.38 -14.07
C ASN A 219 -14.87 10.78 -15.38
N ALA A 220 -14.81 9.45 -15.48
CA ALA A 220 -14.35 8.77 -16.69
C ALA A 220 -15.27 9.03 -17.89
N HIS A 221 -16.59 8.95 -17.69
CA HIS A 221 -17.58 9.28 -18.74
C HIS A 221 -17.50 10.74 -19.15
N SER A 222 -17.37 11.67 -18.21
CA SER A 222 -17.22 13.10 -18.49
C SER A 222 -15.93 13.39 -19.25
N ALA A 223 -14.81 12.77 -18.88
CA ALA A 223 -13.54 12.88 -19.59
C ALA A 223 -13.65 12.31 -21.02
N ARG A 224 -14.32 11.14 -21.18
CA ARG A 224 -14.57 10.52 -22.48
C ARG A 224 -15.43 11.42 -23.38
N GLU A 225 -16.48 12.00 -22.84
CA GLU A 225 -17.37 12.90 -23.59
C GLU A 225 -16.61 14.17 -24.04
N TRP A 226 -15.83 14.78 -23.13
CA TRP A 226 -14.96 15.90 -23.45
C TRP A 226 -13.96 15.54 -24.57
N PHE A 227 -13.30 14.38 -24.46
CA PHE A 227 -12.34 13.88 -25.44
C PHE A 227 -12.96 13.74 -26.83
N LEU A 228 -14.15 13.13 -26.91
CA LEU A 228 -14.87 12.95 -28.19
C LEU A 228 -15.35 14.27 -28.79
N ARG A 229 -15.80 15.20 -27.95
CA ARG A 229 -16.27 16.53 -28.44
C ARG A 229 -15.13 17.37 -28.97
N GLN A 230 -13.96 17.32 -28.35
CA GLN A 230 -12.83 18.19 -28.68
C GLN A 230 -11.85 17.55 -29.69
N GLY A 231 -11.64 16.24 -29.61
CA GLY A 231 -10.67 15.54 -30.45
C GLY A 231 -11.27 14.74 -31.61
N GLY A 232 -12.53 14.35 -31.49
CA GLY A 232 -13.16 13.40 -32.43
C GLY A 232 -13.93 13.99 -33.60
N CYS A 233 -14.23 15.30 -33.58
CA CYS A 233 -15.16 15.91 -34.56
C CYS A 233 -14.50 16.79 -35.58
N ALA A 234 -13.22 17.14 -35.47
CA ALA A 234 -12.62 18.15 -36.37
C ALA A 234 -12.09 17.59 -37.69
N GLN A 235 -11.72 16.30 -37.78
CA GLN A 235 -11.33 15.68 -39.05
C GLN A 235 -11.57 14.13 -39.04
N PRO A 236 -12.31 13.60 -40.02
CA PRO A 236 -12.57 12.14 -40.11
C PRO A 236 -11.35 11.27 -40.38
N SER A 237 -10.25 11.82 -40.86
CA SER A 237 -9.03 11.10 -41.23
C SER A 237 -7.98 11.03 -40.12
N ALA A 238 -8.19 11.73 -38.99
CA ALA A 238 -7.33 11.71 -37.82
C ALA A 238 -8.15 11.43 -36.55
N ALA A 239 -9.07 10.46 -36.62
CA ALA A 239 -9.91 10.09 -35.49
C ALA A 239 -9.04 9.63 -34.32
N VAL A 240 -8.86 10.49 -33.33
CA VAL A 240 -8.17 10.20 -32.08
C VAL A 240 -8.98 9.11 -31.37
N SER A 241 -8.48 7.89 -31.37
CA SER A 241 -9.21 6.72 -30.85
C SER A 241 -9.16 6.69 -29.34
N ILE A 242 -10.30 6.45 -28.68
CA ILE A 242 -10.35 6.15 -27.24
C ILE A 242 -9.37 5.02 -26.89
N ALA A 243 -9.22 4.02 -27.76
CA ALA A 243 -8.29 2.91 -27.59
C ALA A 243 -6.81 3.35 -27.47
N GLN A 244 -6.45 4.51 -28.02
CA GLN A 244 -5.08 5.04 -27.95
C GLN A 244 -4.85 5.92 -26.70
N HIS A 245 -5.88 6.63 -26.25
CA HIS A 245 -5.78 7.64 -25.21
C HIS A 245 -6.36 7.22 -23.85
N PHE A 246 -6.94 6.03 -23.77
CA PHE A 246 -7.47 5.50 -22.51
C PHE A 246 -6.87 4.16 -22.18
N VAL A 247 -6.51 3.97 -20.90
CA VAL A 247 -6.02 2.71 -20.34
C VAL A 247 -6.85 2.40 -19.10
N ALA A 248 -7.36 1.19 -19.00
CA ALA A 248 -8.06 0.71 -17.83
C ALA A 248 -7.14 -0.05 -16.89
N LEU A 249 -7.25 0.24 -15.61
CA LEU A 249 -6.60 -0.47 -14.52
C LEU A 249 -7.71 -1.12 -13.70
N THR A 250 -8.05 -2.39 -14.00
CA THR A 250 -9.27 -3.03 -13.48
C THR A 250 -9.14 -4.53 -13.39
N THR A 251 -10.02 -5.18 -12.62
CA THR A 251 -10.27 -6.63 -12.67
C THR A 251 -11.42 -6.97 -13.64
N ASN A 252 -12.18 -5.98 -14.09
CA ASN A 252 -13.33 -6.14 -14.96
C ASN A 252 -13.03 -5.66 -16.39
N VAL A 253 -12.31 -6.49 -17.12
CA VAL A 253 -11.89 -6.21 -18.50
C VAL A 253 -13.08 -6.02 -19.44
N ALA A 254 -14.14 -6.82 -19.25
CA ALA A 254 -15.33 -6.74 -20.09
C ALA A 254 -16.02 -5.37 -20.00
N ALA A 255 -16.14 -4.81 -18.79
CA ALA A 255 -16.70 -3.47 -18.61
C ALA A 255 -15.82 -2.37 -19.21
N ALA A 256 -14.50 -2.52 -19.14
CA ALA A 256 -13.55 -1.58 -19.74
C ALA A 256 -13.65 -1.62 -21.29
N GLN A 257 -13.79 -2.81 -21.87
CA GLN A 257 -13.99 -2.98 -23.30
C GLN A 257 -15.33 -2.39 -23.76
N ALA A 258 -16.40 -2.59 -22.98
CA ALA A 258 -17.70 -1.95 -23.26
C ALA A 258 -17.64 -0.42 -23.20
N PHE A 259 -16.75 0.15 -22.37
CA PHE A 259 -16.48 1.59 -22.34
C PHE A 259 -15.73 2.07 -23.59
N GLY A 260 -15.08 1.19 -24.35
CA GLY A 260 -14.28 1.47 -25.55
C GLY A 260 -12.75 1.37 -25.30
N ILE A 261 -12.32 0.93 -24.13
CA ILE A 261 -10.91 0.80 -23.79
C ILE A 261 -10.42 -0.59 -24.16
N THR A 262 -9.41 -0.66 -25.04
CA THR A 262 -8.78 -1.93 -25.45
C THR A 262 -7.52 -2.25 -24.65
N ARG A 263 -6.82 -1.23 -24.11
CA ARG A 263 -5.62 -1.39 -23.30
C ARG A 263 -5.98 -1.54 -21.83
N CYS A 264 -6.03 -2.77 -21.35
CA CYS A 264 -6.33 -3.08 -19.97
C CYS A 264 -5.10 -3.67 -19.27
N LEU A 265 -4.77 -3.15 -18.10
CA LEU A 265 -3.85 -3.77 -17.16
C LEU A 265 -4.68 -4.42 -16.08
N GLU A 266 -4.81 -5.72 -16.18
CA GLU A 266 -5.55 -6.52 -15.24
C GLU A 266 -4.75 -6.72 -13.96
N PHE A 267 -5.43 -6.74 -12.82
CA PHE A 267 -4.81 -7.07 -11.55
C PHE A 267 -5.69 -8.02 -10.75
N SER A 268 -5.05 -8.84 -9.94
CA SER A 268 -5.75 -9.84 -9.14
C SER A 268 -6.53 -9.19 -7.99
N ASP A 269 -7.58 -9.82 -7.53
CA ASP A 269 -8.49 -9.31 -6.51
C ASP A 269 -7.95 -9.46 -5.07
N TRP A 270 -6.93 -10.33 -4.88
CA TRP A 270 -6.28 -10.63 -3.59
C TRP A 270 -5.37 -9.52 -3.04
N VAL A 271 -5.27 -8.36 -3.69
CA VAL A 271 -4.57 -7.21 -3.12
C VAL A 271 -5.55 -6.11 -2.73
N GLY A 272 -5.53 -5.74 -1.47
CA GLY A 272 -6.31 -4.62 -0.95
C GLY A 272 -5.86 -3.25 -1.49
N GLY A 273 -6.76 -2.26 -1.40
CA GLY A 273 -6.55 -0.91 -1.94
C GLY A 273 -5.27 -0.22 -1.48
N ARG A 274 -4.91 -0.35 -0.20
CA ARG A 274 -3.72 0.30 0.39
C ARG A 274 -2.39 -0.28 -0.10
N PHE A 275 -2.38 -1.49 -0.64
CA PHE A 275 -1.19 -2.14 -1.20
C PHE A 275 -1.05 -1.93 -2.71
N ARG A 276 -1.90 -1.11 -3.31
CA ARG A 276 -1.98 -0.93 -4.76
C ARG A 276 -0.80 -0.18 -5.38
N CYS A 277 0.01 0.56 -4.60
CA CYS A 277 1.25 1.16 -5.09
C CYS A 277 2.28 0.13 -5.58
N GLY A 278 2.11 -1.15 -5.26
CA GLY A 278 2.96 -2.24 -5.72
C GLY A 278 2.43 -3.03 -6.91
N ARG A 279 1.44 -2.55 -7.65
CA ARG A 279 0.72 -3.28 -8.71
C ARG A 279 0.66 -2.53 -10.04
N PRO A 280 0.00 -3.12 -11.06
CA PRO A 280 -0.33 -2.44 -12.31
C PRO A 280 -1.03 -1.09 -12.13
N LEU A 281 -1.78 -0.92 -11.02
CA LEU A 281 -2.22 0.40 -10.58
C LEU A 281 -1.05 1.35 -10.29
N ALA A 282 0.15 0.84 -10.01
CA ALA A 282 1.39 1.60 -9.94
C ALA A 282 2.05 1.85 -11.31
N CYS A 283 1.40 1.51 -12.42
CA CYS A 283 1.82 1.95 -13.77
C CYS A 283 2.11 3.45 -13.82
N ARG A 284 1.46 4.19 -12.93
CA ARG A 284 1.67 5.61 -12.68
C ARG A 284 3.03 5.95 -12.09
N LEU A 285 3.75 5.02 -11.47
CA LEU A 285 5.06 5.22 -10.89
C LEU A 285 6.19 5.04 -11.92
N PRO A 286 6.21 3.99 -12.75
CA PRO A 286 7.15 3.90 -13.85
C PRO A 286 6.96 4.96 -14.93
N LEU A 287 5.72 5.47 -15.11
CA LEU A 287 5.47 6.55 -16.07
C LEU A 287 6.28 7.81 -15.76
N PRO A 288 6.24 8.37 -14.52
CA PRO A 288 7.07 9.51 -14.19
C PRO A 288 8.55 9.16 -14.02
N LEU A 289 8.88 8.03 -13.39
CA LEU A 289 10.22 7.73 -12.90
C LEU A 289 11.08 6.92 -13.89
N GLY A 290 10.47 6.21 -14.85
CA GLY A 290 11.14 5.24 -15.70
C GLY A 290 11.44 3.91 -15.00
N ARG A 291 11.77 2.89 -15.81
CA ARG A 291 11.98 1.51 -15.35
C ARG A 291 13.14 1.38 -14.37
N SER A 292 14.26 2.04 -14.62
CA SER A 292 15.45 1.96 -13.77
C SER A 292 15.20 2.53 -12.37
N SER A 293 14.62 3.72 -12.26
CA SER A 293 14.30 4.35 -10.99
C SER A 293 13.21 3.58 -10.24
N PHE A 294 12.20 3.09 -10.95
CA PHE A 294 11.19 2.20 -10.36
C PHE A 294 11.79 0.91 -9.85
N ALA A 295 12.68 0.26 -10.63
CA ALA A 295 13.39 -0.95 -10.23
C ALA A 295 14.29 -0.72 -9.01
N THR A 296 14.87 0.47 -8.85
CA THR A 296 15.66 0.84 -7.66
C THR A 296 14.76 1.02 -6.43
N CYS A 297 13.57 1.59 -6.58
CA CYS A 297 12.60 1.73 -5.48
C CYS A 297 11.95 0.39 -5.10
N TRP A 298 11.82 -0.55 -6.06
CA TRP A 298 11.13 -1.83 -5.87
C TRP A 298 11.87 -2.82 -4.95
N PRO A 299 13.20 -3.05 -5.07
CA PRO A 299 13.94 -3.94 -4.19
C PRO A 299 13.97 -3.50 -2.72
N GLY A 300 13.79 -2.22 -2.42
CA GLY A 300 13.68 -1.72 -1.05
C GLY A 300 12.52 -2.36 -0.25
N ARG A 301 11.61 -3.06 -0.91
CA ARG A 301 10.52 -3.84 -0.30
C ARG A 301 10.87 -5.30 -0.07
N THR A 302 11.82 -5.85 -0.84
CA THR A 302 12.23 -7.27 -0.78
C THR A 302 12.96 -7.64 0.51
N PRO A 303 13.85 -6.79 1.10
CA PRO A 303 14.53 -7.10 2.35
C PRO A 303 13.62 -7.33 3.56
N TRP A 304 12.36 -6.90 3.48
CA TRP A 304 11.39 -7.10 4.55
C TRP A 304 10.75 -8.50 4.54
N MET A 305 10.85 -9.22 3.42
CA MET A 305 10.23 -10.53 3.28
C MET A 305 10.80 -11.58 4.25
N PRO A 306 12.13 -11.69 4.46
CA PRO A 306 12.68 -12.61 5.44
C PRO A 306 12.24 -12.32 6.88
N THR A 307 11.94 -11.05 7.20
CA THR A 307 11.51 -10.64 8.53
C THR A 307 10.16 -11.22 8.92
N PHE A 308 9.32 -11.59 7.94
CA PHE A 308 8.04 -12.26 8.17
C PHE A 308 8.15 -13.79 8.30
N SER A 309 9.25 -14.38 7.81
CA SER A 309 9.37 -15.83 7.62
C SER A 309 10.31 -16.54 8.58
N MET A 310 11.18 -15.85 9.34
CA MET A 310 12.18 -16.47 10.22
C MET A 310 12.29 -15.73 11.57
N PRO A 311 12.86 -16.21 12.55
CA PRO A 311 13.09 -17.34 13.46
C PRO A 311 12.27 -17.29 14.79
N PRO A 312 12.62 -17.97 15.88
CA PRO A 312 11.76 -18.14 17.05
C PRO A 312 11.36 -16.83 17.72
N LEU A 313 10.16 -16.83 18.27
CA LEU A 313 9.36 -15.72 18.80
C LEU A 313 10.10 -14.61 19.58
N GLY A 314 11.21 -14.91 20.24
CA GLY A 314 11.93 -13.93 21.08
C GLY A 314 12.58 -12.77 20.30
N THR A 315 13.06 -13.02 19.08
CA THR A 315 13.77 -12.02 18.29
C THR A 315 12.87 -11.38 17.22
N ILE A 316 11.97 -12.17 16.62
CA ILE A 316 11.05 -11.68 15.59
C ILE A 316 9.89 -10.90 16.20
N CYS A 317 9.39 -11.30 17.35
CA CYS A 317 8.29 -10.59 17.98
C CYS A 317 8.68 -9.12 18.25
N ARG A 318 9.90 -8.84 18.61
CA ARG A 318 10.38 -7.46 18.76
C ARG A 318 10.48 -6.74 17.41
N CYS A 319 11.00 -7.37 16.36
CA CYS A 319 11.12 -6.75 15.04
C CYS A 319 9.82 -6.77 14.25
N ALA A 320 9.13 -7.91 14.18
CA ALA A 320 7.88 -8.00 13.42
C ALA A 320 6.76 -7.21 14.10
N TRP A 321 6.68 -7.17 15.42
CA TRP A 321 5.68 -6.38 16.12
C TRP A 321 5.94 -4.89 16.00
N ARG A 322 7.18 -4.47 15.99
CA ARG A 322 7.58 -3.06 15.81
C ARG A 322 7.59 -2.64 14.35
N CYS A 323 7.92 -3.53 13.42
CA CYS A 323 7.67 -3.31 11.99
C CYS A 323 6.20 -3.50 11.63
N TRP A 324 5.49 -4.33 12.38
CA TRP A 324 4.06 -4.53 12.30
C TRP A 324 3.31 -3.26 12.75
N THR A 325 3.78 -2.52 13.73
CA THR A 325 3.24 -1.19 14.03
C THR A 325 3.48 -0.19 12.90
N PHE A 326 4.54 -0.31 12.11
CA PHE A 326 4.73 0.51 10.91
C PHE A 326 3.90 0.03 9.70
N GLY A 327 3.70 -1.28 9.58
CA GLY A 327 2.72 -1.86 8.65
C GLY A 327 1.29 -1.76 9.19
N THR A 328 1.10 -1.59 10.49
CA THR A 328 -0.18 -1.69 11.24
C THR A 328 -0.83 -0.39 11.66
N ALA A 329 -0.33 0.77 11.29
CA ALA A 329 -1.33 1.80 10.97
C ALA A 329 -2.34 1.23 9.96
N ILE A 330 -1.90 0.28 9.14
CA ILE A 330 -2.71 -0.50 8.20
C ILE A 330 -3.38 -1.71 8.87
N PHE A 331 -2.75 -2.38 9.84
CA PHE A 331 -3.32 -3.56 10.51
C PHE A 331 -4.06 -3.23 11.81
N ALA A 332 -3.77 -2.12 12.48
CA ALA A 332 -4.59 -1.66 13.61
C ALA A 332 -6.00 -1.25 13.14
N THR A 333 -6.14 -0.77 11.91
CA THR A 333 -7.48 -0.64 11.28
C THR A 333 -8.10 -2.01 11.02
N TRP A 334 -7.30 -3.05 10.81
CA TRP A 334 -7.77 -4.42 10.60
C TRP A 334 -8.10 -5.14 11.92
N ALA A 335 -7.28 -4.99 12.94
CA ALA A 335 -7.59 -5.47 14.29
C ALA A 335 -8.78 -4.70 14.89
N ALA A 336 -8.90 -3.39 14.62
CA ALA A 336 -10.07 -2.61 15.01
C ALA A 336 -11.33 -2.97 14.20
N ALA A 337 -11.20 -3.43 12.96
CA ALA A 337 -12.32 -3.94 12.16
C ALA A 337 -12.71 -5.38 12.54
N ALA A 338 -11.80 -6.14 13.14
CA ALA A 338 -12.07 -7.48 13.65
C ALA A 338 -12.58 -7.51 15.11
N LEU A 339 -12.50 -6.37 15.81
CA LEU A 339 -13.05 -6.22 17.15
C LEU A 339 -14.48 -5.65 17.07
N PRO A 340 -15.46 -6.21 17.80
CA PRO A 340 -16.80 -5.66 17.85
C PRO A 340 -16.80 -4.21 18.39
N PRO A 341 -17.77 -3.36 18.00
CA PRO A 341 -17.85 -1.94 18.39
C PRO A 341 -17.77 -1.70 19.91
N THR A 342 -18.15 -2.68 20.71
CA THR A 342 -18.08 -2.66 22.18
C THR A 342 -16.65 -2.66 22.73
N ALA A 343 -15.67 -3.19 22.01
CA ALA A 343 -14.27 -3.16 22.43
C ALA A 343 -13.60 -1.80 22.19
N MET A 344 -14.13 -0.98 21.27
CA MET A 344 -13.70 0.41 21.08
C MET A 344 -14.16 1.36 22.19
N ALA A 345 -15.12 0.96 23.01
CA ALA A 345 -15.63 1.76 24.12
C ALA A 345 -14.72 1.71 25.36
N CYS A 346 -13.72 0.84 25.40
CA CYS A 346 -12.75 0.84 26.47
C CYS A 346 -11.81 2.04 26.33
N GLY A 347 -12.03 3.08 27.19
CA GLY A 347 -11.27 4.35 27.17
C GLY A 347 -9.75 4.20 27.27
N ALA A 348 -9.28 3.04 27.73
CA ALA A 348 -7.88 2.66 27.78
C ALA A 348 -7.26 2.50 26.38
N TRP A 349 -7.95 1.86 25.44
CA TRP A 349 -7.50 1.71 24.04
C TRP A 349 -7.46 3.03 23.30
N ARG A 350 -8.42 3.92 23.54
CA ARG A 350 -8.39 5.27 22.94
C ARG A 350 -7.17 6.07 23.40
N ARG A 351 -6.72 5.92 24.65
CA ARG A 351 -5.52 6.63 25.15
C ARG A 351 -4.22 5.99 24.65
N ILE A 352 -4.16 4.66 24.57
CA ILE A 352 -3.01 3.95 23.97
C ILE A 352 -2.90 4.31 22.48
N CYS A 353 -4.00 4.31 21.74
CA CYS A 353 -3.98 4.66 20.31
C CYS A 353 -3.88 6.18 20.05
N SER A 354 -4.39 7.06 20.93
CA SER A 354 -4.28 8.52 20.76
C SER A 354 -2.91 9.07 21.11
N SER A 355 -2.12 8.38 21.95
CA SER A 355 -0.71 8.72 22.18
C SER A 355 0.16 8.41 20.95
N TRP A 356 -0.36 7.70 19.97
CA TRP A 356 0.29 7.35 18.69
C TRP A 356 0.09 8.43 17.63
N ARG A 357 0.15 9.70 18.00
CA ARG A 357 0.20 10.79 17.03
C ARG A 357 1.56 10.83 16.35
N TRP A 358 1.59 10.42 15.11
CA TRP A 358 2.74 10.48 14.23
C TRP A 358 3.14 11.92 13.92
N ARG A 359 4.37 12.28 14.26
CA ARG A 359 5.10 13.30 13.53
C ARG A 359 6.12 12.58 12.66
N ALA A 360 5.91 12.53 11.37
CA ALA A 360 6.95 12.20 10.41
C ALA A 360 7.91 13.39 10.37
N THR A 361 9.02 13.30 11.10
CA THR A 361 10.17 14.20 10.89
C THR A 361 11.08 13.50 9.90
N ALA A 362 11.08 13.94 8.66
CA ALA A 362 12.15 13.65 7.72
C ALA A 362 13.43 14.31 8.28
N SER A 363 14.35 13.52 8.82
CA SER A 363 15.68 13.98 9.15
C SER A 363 16.49 14.06 7.86
N ALA A 364 16.65 15.27 7.32
CA ALA A 364 17.71 15.55 6.36
C ALA A 364 19.06 15.34 7.05
N SER A 365 19.88 14.47 6.50
CA SER A 365 21.29 14.33 6.92
C SER A 365 22.04 15.62 6.58
N PRO A 366 22.81 16.21 7.49
CA PRO A 366 23.67 17.33 7.13
C PRO A 366 24.84 16.80 6.31
N THR A 367 24.92 17.22 5.06
CA THR A 367 26.13 17.12 4.24
C THR A 367 27.22 17.95 4.91
N GLN A 368 28.31 17.32 5.28
CA GLN A 368 29.52 18.02 5.71
C GLN A 368 30.02 18.86 4.53
N ALA A 369 29.92 20.16 4.66
CA ALA A 369 30.72 21.09 3.89
C ALA A 369 32.05 21.24 4.62
N SER A 370 33.12 20.68 4.07
CA SER A 370 34.49 21.03 4.40
C SER A 370 34.90 22.26 3.60
N ALA A 371 35.43 23.23 4.31
CA ALA A 371 36.02 24.45 3.79
C ALA A 371 37.18 24.20 2.84
#